data_1321f8b3a15beb600a8d9671171fb5c4
#
_entry.id   1321f8b3a15beb600a8d9671171fb5c4
#
_cell.length_a   1.000
_cell.length_b   1.000
_cell.length_c   1.000
_cell.angle_alpha   90.00
_cell.angle_beta   90.00
_cell.angle_gamma   90.00
#
_symmetry.space_group_name_H-M   'P 1'
#
loop_
_entity.id
_entity.type
_entity.pdbx_description
1 polymer ?
#
loop_
_entity_poly.entity_id
_entity_poly.type
_entity_poly.pdbx_seq_one_letter_code
_entity_poly.pdbx_strand_id
1 'polypeptide(L)' 'MRLLRYGDRGRERPGILDSQGRIRDLSGVVPDLSGEALSKSGLERLTKLDPETLPLV' A
#
# COMPACT_ATOMS: atom_id res chain seq x y z
N MET A 1 6.52 -7.96 3.11
CA MET A 1 5.62 -6.87 2.67
C MET A 1 6.24 -6.15 1.49
N ARG A 2 5.52 -6.01 0.43
CA ARG A 2 6.02 -5.34 -0.79
C ARG A 2 5.11 -4.17 -1.14
N LEU A 3 5.60 -2.97 -0.91
CA LEU A 3 4.88 -1.73 -1.18
C LEU A 3 5.28 -1.19 -2.56
N LEU A 4 4.33 -0.53 -3.21
CA LEU A 4 4.57 0.05 -4.53
C LEU A 4 3.62 1.24 -4.75
N ARG A 5 3.87 1.98 -5.79
CA ARG A 5 2.94 2.97 -6.32
C ARG A 5 2.49 2.50 -7.69
N TYR A 6 1.21 2.72 -8.00
CA TYR A 6 0.64 2.33 -9.28
C TYR A 6 -0.27 3.43 -9.82
N GLY A 7 -0.56 3.35 -11.10
CA GLY A 7 -1.44 4.30 -11.76
C GLY A 7 -0.69 5.24 -12.69
N ASP A 8 -1.43 6.21 -13.25
CA ASP A 8 -0.89 7.14 -14.23
C ASP A 8 0.12 8.10 -13.59
N ARG A 9 1.08 8.52 -14.39
CA ARG A 9 2.09 9.47 -13.95
C ARG A 9 1.44 10.75 -13.43
N GLY A 10 1.82 11.16 -12.23
CA GLY A 10 1.24 12.31 -11.53
C GLY A 10 -0.04 11.98 -10.76
N ARG A 11 -0.53 10.74 -10.86
CA ARG A 11 -1.73 10.26 -10.15
C ARG A 11 -1.49 8.93 -9.47
N GLU A 12 -0.24 8.63 -9.14
CA GLU A 12 0.10 7.35 -8.51
C GLU A 12 -0.59 7.20 -7.17
N ARG A 13 -0.99 5.96 -6.88
CA ARG A 13 -1.61 5.59 -5.61
C ARG A 13 -0.74 4.57 -4.89
N PRO A 14 -0.79 4.54 -3.55
CA PRO A 14 -0.07 3.51 -2.82
C PRO A 14 -0.73 2.16 -3.01
N GLY A 15 0.08 1.13 -3.11
CA GLY A 15 -0.39 -0.24 -3.25
C GLY A 15 0.50 -1.21 -2.49
N ILE A 16 0.01 -2.42 -2.34
CA ILE A 16 0.73 -3.52 -1.71
C ILE A 16 0.48 -4.79 -2.52
N LEU A 17 1.50 -5.63 -2.66
CA LEU A 17 1.32 -6.93 -3.29
C LEU A 17 0.76 -7.93 -2.30
N ASP A 18 -0.24 -8.69 -2.74
CA ASP A 18 -0.78 -9.78 -1.93
C ASP A 18 0.07 -11.05 -2.07
N SER A 19 -0.34 -12.14 -1.44
CA SER A 19 0.39 -13.40 -1.46
C SER A 19 0.53 -14.01 -2.86
N GLN A 20 -0.32 -13.58 -3.80
CA GLN A 20 -0.31 -14.06 -5.18
C GLN A 20 0.35 -13.07 -6.13
N GLY A 21 0.97 -12.01 -5.60
CA GLY A 21 1.64 -11.00 -6.42
C GLY A 21 0.71 -10.02 -7.10
N ARG A 22 -0.56 -9.95 -6.67
CA ARG A 22 -1.52 -8.99 -7.23
C ARG A 22 -1.45 -7.68 -6.47
N ILE A 23 -1.74 -6.59 -7.17
CA ILE A 23 -1.71 -5.26 -6.55
C ILE A 23 -3.03 -5.00 -5.82
N ARG A 24 -2.92 -4.63 -4.54
CA ARG A 24 -4.05 -4.21 -3.71
C ARG A 24 -3.93 -2.73 -3.41
N ASP A 25 -5.04 -2.01 -3.41
CA ASP A 25 -5.05 -0.57 -3.19
C ASP A 25 -4.90 -0.22 -1.71
N LEU A 26 -3.95 0.65 -1.39
CA LEU A 26 -3.72 1.14 -0.03
C LEU A 26 -4.25 2.55 0.18
N SER A 27 -4.84 3.19 -0.83
CA SER A 27 -5.23 4.60 -0.72
C SER A 27 -6.28 4.85 0.36
N GLY A 28 -7.06 3.84 0.74
CA GLY A 28 -7.99 3.95 1.85
C GLY A 28 -7.35 3.82 3.23
N VAL A 29 -6.09 3.41 3.30
CA VAL A 29 -5.34 3.24 4.54
C VAL A 29 -4.33 4.37 4.71
N VAL A 30 -3.56 4.66 3.66
CA VAL A 30 -2.57 5.75 3.66
C VAL A 30 -2.73 6.55 2.38
N PRO A 31 -2.56 7.88 2.43
CA PRO A 31 -2.71 8.71 1.21
C PRO A 31 -1.56 8.51 0.21
N ASP A 32 -0.37 8.19 0.69
CA ASP A 32 0.80 7.96 -0.15
C ASP A 32 1.87 7.22 0.64
N LEU A 33 2.85 6.66 -0.07
CA LEU A 33 4.00 5.99 0.52
C LEU A 33 5.14 6.99 0.72
N SER A 34 4.97 7.89 1.67
CA SER A 34 5.96 8.91 1.97
C SER A 34 5.88 9.31 3.44
N GLY A 35 6.92 9.97 3.95
CA GLY A 35 6.93 10.56 5.27
C GLY A 35 6.41 9.65 6.36
N GLU A 36 5.26 10.02 6.92
CA GLU A 36 4.68 9.33 8.07
C GLU A 36 4.31 7.87 7.78
N ALA A 37 3.85 7.57 6.56
CA ALA A 37 3.49 6.20 6.19
C ALA A 37 4.70 5.27 6.24
N LEU A 38 5.90 5.78 5.95
CA LEU A 38 7.14 5.02 5.97
C LEU A 38 7.91 5.16 7.29
N SER A 39 7.34 5.86 8.28
CA SER A 39 7.92 5.90 9.62
C SER A 39 7.81 4.52 10.27
N LYS A 40 8.55 4.33 11.39
CA LYS A 40 8.52 3.06 12.10
C LYS A 40 7.08 2.65 12.48
N SER A 41 6.30 3.57 13.03
CA SER A 41 4.92 3.27 13.42
C SER A 41 4.02 3.04 12.22
N GLY A 42 4.23 3.76 11.12
CA GLY A 42 3.50 3.56 9.87
C GLY A 42 3.78 2.18 9.28
N LEU A 43 5.05 1.78 9.22
CA LEU A 43 5.43 0.46 8.72
C LEU A 43 4.89 -0.66 9.60
N GLU A 44 4.89 -0.48 10.93
CA GLU A 44 4.31 -1.47 11.84
C GLU A 44 2.82 -1.65 11.58
N ARG A 45 2.08 -0.58 11.32
CA ARG A 45 0.67 -0.67 10.97
C ARG A 45 0.47 -1.40 9.65
N LEU A 46 1.30 -1.12 8.65
CA LEU A 46 1.20 -1.77 7.35
C LEU A 46 1.51 -3.27 7.43
N THR A 47 2.46 -3.68 8.27
CA THR A 47 2.79 -5.11 8.43
C THR A 47 1.65 -5.91 9.07
N LYS A 48 0.75 -5.24 9.79
CA LYS A 48 -0.41 -5.90 10.41
C LYS A 48 -1.61 -6.01 9.48
N LEU A 49 -1.56 -5.38 8.31
CA LEU A 49 -2.64 -5.48 7.34
C LEU A 49 -2.61 -6.82 6.63
N ASP A 50 -3.80 -7.35 6.36
CA ASP A 50 -3.95 -8.49 5.46
C ASP A 50 -4.25 -7.94 4.06
N PRO A 51 -3.30 -8.05 3.12
CA PRO A 51 -3.50 -7.51 1.77
C PRO A 51 -4.73 -8.09 1.08
N GLU A 52 -5.11 -9.32 1.40
CA GLU A 52 -6.26 -9.99 0.79
C GLU A 52 -7.58 -9.28 1.10
N THR A 53 -7.62 -8.45 2.15
CA THR A 53 -8.83 -7.69 2.53
C THR A 53 -8.94 -6.36 1.82
N LEU A 54 -7.90 -5.93 1.11
CA LEU A 54 -7.86 -4.64 0.42
C LEU A 54 -8.42 -4.77 -1.00
N PRO A 55 -8.93 -3.66 -1.57
CA PRO A 55 -9.45 -3.70 -2.94
C PRO A 55 -8.39 -4.13 -3.95
N LEU A 56 -8.78 -5.02 -4.86
CA LEU A 56 -7.92 -5.45 -5.94
C LEU A 56 -7.88 -4.37 -7.03
N VAL A 57 -6.70 -4.07 -7.53
CA VAL A 57 -6.52 -3.11 -8.61
C VAL A 57 -6.86 -3.74 -9.95
#